data_260ad6e7fad75ffd7c0c3330106a0bb5
#
_entry.id   260ad6e7fad75ffd7c0c3330106a0bb5
#
_cell.length_a   1.000
_cell.length_b   1.000
_cell.length_c   1.000
_cell.angle_alpha   90.00
_cell.angle_beta   90.00
_cell.angle_gamma   90.00
#
_symmetry.space_group_name_H-M   'P 1'
#
loop_
_entity.id
_entity.type
_entity.pdbx_description
1 polymer ?
#
loop_
_entity_poly.entity_id
_entity_poly.type
_entity_poly.pdbx_seq_one_letter_code
_entity_poly.pdbx_strand_id
1 'polypeptide(L)'
;MFKFNFKELEIIVGDNKIHKIVDTVFESNIIDFLDFFSNQLIKDKKARNFPDLIALSFWCRKKNLEKFKQQFAKNEKRLGRGIIFHITPSNVPTNFFYSLIFG
;
A
#
# COMPACT_ATOMS: atom_id res chain seq x y z
N MET A 1 11.57 -14.57 20.28
CA MET A 1 10.74 -14.61 19.06
C MET A 1 9.29 -14.38 19.44
N PHE A 2 8.63 -13.43 18.84
CA PHE A 2 7.25 -13.10 19.12
C PHE A 2 6.32 -14.15 18.47
N LYS A 3 5.59 -14.91 19.29
CA LYS A 3 4.56 -15.83 18.81
C LYS A 3 3.20 -15.16 18.93
N PHE A 4 2.53 -15.03 17.79
CA PHE A 4 1.20 -14.47 17.73
C PHE A 4 0.15 -15.56 17.95
N ASN A 5 -0.70 -15.41 18.97
CA ASN A 5 -1.78 -16.35 19.25
C ASN A 5 -3.10 -15.80 18.72
N PHE A 6 -3.58 -16.30 17.59
CA PHE A 6 -4.83 -15.89 16.97
C PHE A 6 -6.08 -16.18 17.80
N LYS A 7 -6.01 -17.07 18.78
CA LYS A 7 -7.13 -17.38 19.68
C LYS A 7 -7.49 -16.22 20.61
N GLU A 8 -6.54 -15.31 20.87
CA GLU A 8 -6.72 -14.14 21.72
C GLU A 8 -7.21 -12.91 20.94
N LEU A 9 -7.37 -13.03 19.62
CA LEU A 9 -7.85 -11.94 18.77
C LEU A 9 -9.36 -11.96 18.65
N GLU A 10 -9.96 -10.79 18.84
CA GLU A 10 -11.35 -10.55 18.49
C GLU A 10 -11.46 -10.27 16.99
N ILE A 11 -12.31 -11.03 16.30
CA ILE A 11 -12.58 -10.81 14.87
C ILE A 11 -13.78 -9.88 14.75
N ILE A 12 -13.54 -8.67 14.28
CA ILE A 12 -14.58 -7.64 14.11
C ILE A 12 -15.26 -7.76 12.75
N VAL A 13 -14.47 -8.04 11.70
CA VAL A 13 -14.95 -8.20 10.32
C VAL A 13 -14.23 -9.36 9.66
N GLY A 14 -14.95 -10.17 8.90
CA GLY A 14 -14.38 -11.31 8.20
C GLY A 14 -14.36 -12.58 9.04
N ASP A 15 -13.46 -13.48 8.71
CA ASP A 15 -13.25 -14.74 9.39
C ASP A 15 -11.78 -14.90 9.86
N ASN A 16 -11.48 -16.01 10.53
CA ASN A 16 -10.13 -16.29 11.00
C ASN A 16 -9.23 -16.98 9.96
N LYS A 17 -9.69 -17.10 8.72
CA LYS A 17 -8.94 -17.75 7.65
C LYS A 17 -8.09 -16.73 6.93
N ILE A 18 -6.80 -16.98 6.88
CA ILE A 18 -5.87 -16.17 6.08
C ILE A 18 -5.74 -16.82 4.71
N HIS A 19 -6.22 -16.13 3.69
CA HIS A 19 -6.07 -16.58 2.31
C HIS A 19 -4.64 -16.29 1.83
N LYS A 20 -3.94 -17.33 1.37
CA LYS A 20 -2.55 -17.23 0.86
C LYS A 20 -2.48 -16.85 -0.62
N ILE A 21 -3.48 -16.15 -1.13
CA ILE A 21 -3.46 -15.65 -2.50
C ILE A 21 -2.67 -14.35 -2.52
N VAL A 22 -1.58 -14.35 -3.27
CA VAL A 22 -0.77 -13.15 -3.49
C VAL A 22 -0.75 -12.81 -4.98
N ASP A 23 -0.98 -11.55 -5.29
CA ASP A 23 -0.87 -11.02 -6.64
C ASP A 23 0.57 -10.57 -6.93
N THR A 24 0.83 -10.27 -8.18
CA THR A 24 2.12 -9.70 -8.58
C THR A 24 2.25 -8.27 -8.09
N VAL A 25 3.45 -7.90 -7.69
CA VAL A 25 3.80 -6.52 -7.35
C VAL A 25 3.62 -5.62 -8.59
N PHE A 26 3.12 -4.42 -8.40
CA PHE A 26 2.75 -3.48 -9.47
C PHE A 26 1.67 -4.01 -10.42
N GLU A 27 0.74 -4.76 -9.89
CA GLU A 27 -0.43 -5.22 -10.64
C GLU A 27 -1.28 -4.02 -11.09
N SER A 28 -1.86 -4.12 -12.30
CA SER A 28 -2.54 -3.00 -12.96
C SER A 28 -3.68 -2.40 -12.13
N ASN A 29 -4.46 -3.23 -11.46
CA ASN A 29 -5.57 -2.77 -10.61
C ASN A 29 -5.08 -1.94 -9.42
N ILE A 30 -3.95 -2.32 -8.85
CA ILE A 30 -3.33 -1.57 -7.75
C ILE A 30 -2.80 -0.22 -8.26
N ILE A 31 -2.16 -0.21 -9.41
CA ILE A 31 -1.67 1.02 -10.05
C ILE A 31 -2.85 1.97 -10.33
N ASP A 32 -3.93 1.47 -10.89
CA ASP A 32 -5.10 2.28 -11.20
C ASP A 32 -5.79 2.81 -9.93
N PHE A 33 -5.88 1.99 -8.89
CA PHE A 33 -6.38 2.42 -7.58
C PHE A 33 -5.53 3.54 -6.97
N LEU A 34 -4.21 3.37 -6.96
CA LEU A 34 -3.30 4.36 -6.40
C LEU A 34 -3.31 5.67 -7.21
N ASP A 35 -3.42 5.60 -8.52
CA ASP A 35 -3.56 6.78 -9.37
C ASP A 35 -4.86 7.53 -9.11
N PHE A 36 -5.96 6.82 -8.98
CA PHE A 36 -7.24 7.41 -8.58
C PHE A 36 -7.13 8.09 -7.21
N PHE A 37 -6.54 7.41 -6.24
CA PHE A 37 -6.30 7.94 -4.90
C PHE A 37 -5.43 9.21 -4.93
N SER A 38 -4.35 9.20 -5.71
CA SER A 38 -3.49 10.37 -5.94
C SER A 38 -4.31 11.57 -6.45
N ASN A 39 -5.16 11.35 -7.43
CA ASN A 39 -6.01 12.41 -7.99
C ASN A 39 -7.00 12.96 -6.97
N GLN A 40 -7.54 12.13 -6.09
CA GLN A 40 -8.42 12.58 -5.02
C GLN A 40 -7.67 13.42 -3.98
N LEU A 41 -6.47 12.99 -3.57
CA LEU A 41 -5.64 13.75 -2.63
C LEU A 41 -5.26 15.14 -3.15
N ILE A 42 -4.89 15.25 -4.42
CA ILE A 42 -4.51 16.53 -5.02
C ILE A 42 -5.68 17.52 -5.03
N LYS A 43 -6.90 17.03 -5.20
CA LYS A 43 -8.11 17.85 -5.20
C LYS A 43 -8.60 18.24 -3.81
N ASP A 44 -8.20 17.49 -2.78
CA ASP A 44 -8.63 17.74 -1.41
C ASP A 44 -7.90 18.95 -0.83
N LYS A 45 -8.68 19.97 -0.47
CA LYS A 45 -8.14 21.22 0.11
C LYS A 45 -7.46 20.99 1.47
N LYS A 46 -7.95 20.05 2.27
CA LYS A 46 -7.38 19.73 3.58
C LYS A 46 -6.05 19.01 3.46
N ALA A 47 -5.95 18.11 2.50
CA ALA A 47 -4.71 17.34 2.24
C ALA A 47 -3.53 18.26 1.90
N ARG A 48 -3.77 19.41 1.29
CA ARG A 48 -2.72 20.39 0.93
C ARG A 48 -1.99 20.97 2.14
N ASN A 49 -2.58 20.90 3.32
CA ASN A 49 -1.94 21.37 4.56
C ASN A 49 -0.95 20.34 5.15
N PHE A 50 -0.88 19.14 4.58
CA PHE A 50 -0.03 18.05 5.07
C PHE A 50 1.01 17.68 4.01
N PRO A 51 2.28 18.05 4.20
CA PRO A 51 3.34 17.78 3.21
C PRO A 51 3.52 16.31 2.88
N ASP A 52 3.32 15.41 3.84
CA ASP A 52 3.41 13.96 3.64
C ASP A 52 2.30 13.42 2.72
N LEU A 53 1.09 13.97 2.79
CA LEU A 53 0.01 13.62 1.87
C LEU A 53 0.27 14.14 0.46
N ILE A 54 0.87 15.31 0.32
CA ILE A 54 1.28 15.84 -0.98
C ILE A 54 2.36 14.96 -1.61
N ALA A 55 3.38 14.58 -0.83
CA ALA A 55 4.42 13.66 -1.28
C ALA A 55 3.83 12.30 -1.69
N LEU A 56 2.93 11.75 -0.89
CA LEU A 56 2.25 10.49 -1.20
C LEU A 56 1.45 10.59 -2.51
N SER A 57 0.72 11.68 -2.71
CA SER A 57 -0.05 11.88 -3.95
C SER A 57 0.85 11.90 -5.19
N PHE A 58 2.03 12.50 -5.08
CA PHE A 58 3.01 12.51 -6.15
C PHE A 58 3.52 11.10 -6.48
N TRP A 59 3.90 10.33 -5.47
CA TRP A 59 4.42 8.98 -5.65
C TRP A 59 3.39 7.99 -6.18
N CYS A 60 2.11 8.17 -5.85
CA CYS A 60 1.01 7.32 -6.30
C CYS A 60 0.50 7.61 -7.72
N ARG A 61 1.04 8.61 -8.42
CA ARG A 61 0.67 8.87 -9.82
C ARG A 61 1.06 7.70 -10.71
N LYS A 62 0.18 7.34 -11.62
CA LYS A 62 0.39 6.22 -12.56
C LYS A 62 1.74 6.28 -13.27
N LYS A 63 2.14 7.45 -13.74
CA LYS A 63 3.43 7.65 -14.39
C LYS A 63 4.62 7.27 -13.51
N ASN A 64 4.57 7.61 -12.22
CA ASN A 64 5.62 7.27 -11.27
C ASN A 64 5.59 5.77 -10.93
N LEU A 65 4.41 5.20 -10.76
CA LEU A 65 4.24 3.77 -10.47
C LEU A 65 4.73 2.90 -11.63
N GLU A 66 4.45 3.28 -12.86
CA GLU A 66 4.96 2.59 -14.05
C GLU A 66 6.48 2.69 -14.16
N LYS A 67 7.05 3.84 -13.81
CA LYS A 67 8.50 4.00 -13.72
C LYS A 67 9.12 3.07 -12.68
N PHE A 68 8.52 2.95 -11.50
CA PHE A 68 8.95 2.00 -10.47
C PHE A 68 8.82 0.56 -10.93
N LYS A 69 7.73 0.22 -11.60
CA LYS A 69 7.55 -1.11 -12.19
C LYS A 69 8.67 -1.45 -13.15
N GLN A 70 9.06 -0.54 -14.02
CA GLN A 70 10.18 -0.74 -14.94
C GLN A 70 11.52 -0.87 -14.19
N GLN A 71 11.72 -0.08 -13.14
CA GLN A 71 12.96 -0.08 -12.39
C GLN A 71 13.13 -1.35 -11.54
N PHE A 72 12.08 -1.82 -10.90
CA PHE A 72 12.15 -2.88 -9.88
C PHE A 72 11.58 -4.22 -10.33
N ALA A 73 10.79 -4.27 -11.39
CA ALA A 73 10.10 -5.48 -11.84
C ALA A 73 10.12 -5.69 -13.37
N LYS A 74 11.09 -5.09 -14.08
CA LYS A 74 11.11 -5.10 -15.54
C LYS A 74 11.17 -6.49 -16.16
N ASN A 75 12.00 -7.37 -15.62
CA ASN A 75 12.28 -8.71 -16.18
C ASN A 75 11.88 -9.84 -15.24
N GLU A 76 11.29 -9.53 -14.10
CA GLU A 76 10.94 -10.51 -13.09
C GLU A 76 9.51 -10.32 -12.63
N LYS A 77 8.76 -11.41 -12.65
CA LYS A 77 7.45 -11.44 -12.00
C LYS A 77 7.66 -11.54 -10.49
N ARG A 78 7.51 -10.43 -9.80
CA ARG A 78 7.60 -10.39 -8.34
C ARG A 78 6.23 -10.60 -7.74
N LEU A 79 6.15 -11.52 -6.79
CA LEU A 79 4.93 -11.78 -6.04
C LEU A 79 4.86 -10.87 -4.81
N GLY A 80 3.65 -10.46 -4.47
CA GLY A 80 3.39 -9.75 -3.22
C GLY A 80 3.75 -10.61 -2.01
N ARG A 81 4.03 -9.96 -0.88
CA ARG A 81 4.42 -10.65 0.36
C ARG A 81 3.23 -11.17 1.17
N GLY A 82 2.01 -10.92 0.72
CA GLY A 82 0.80 -11.26 1.44
C GLY A 82 0.43 -10.19 2.48
N ILE A 83 0.07 -10.60 3.69
CA ILE A 83 -0.34 -9.69 4.75
C ILE A 83 0.88 -9.01 5.38
N ILE A 84 0.86 -7.68 5.41
CA ILE A 84 1.88 -6.88 6.05
C ILE A 84 1.25 -6.17 7.25
N PHE A 85 1.85 -6.36 8.43
CA PHE A 85 1.41 -5.71 9.66
C PHE A 85 2.21 -4.43 9.90
N HIS A 86 1.51 -3.31 10.05
CA HIS A 86 2.14 -2.01 10.26
C HIS A 86 1.95 -1.49 11.67
N ILE A 87 3.05 -1.06 12.28
CA ILE A 87 3.04 -0.25 13.50
C ILE A 87 3.67 1.08 13.14
N THR A 88 2.84 2.06 12.81
CA THR A 88 3.30 3.38 12.34
C THR A 88 3.25 4.40 13.46
N PRO A 89 4.18 5.38 13.48
CA PRO A 89 4.09 6.49 14.41
C PRO A 89 2.89 7.38 14.05
N SER A 90 2.31 8.04 15.04
CA SER A 90 1.12 8.89 14.84
C SER A 90 1.37 10.10 13.94
N ASN A 91 2.62 10.56 13.83
CA ASN A 91 3.01 11.69 13.00
C ASN A 91 3.30 11.32 11.52
N VAL A 92 3.39 10.02 11.19
CA VAL A 92 3.60 9.55 9.80
C VAL A 92 2.65 8.38 9.49
N PRO A 93 1.33 8.61 9.48
CA PRO A 93 0.35 7.54 9.26
C PRO A 93 0.34 6.99 7.84
N THR A 94 1.00 7.65 6.89
CA THR A 94 1.02 7.28 5.48
C THR A 94 1.99 6.16 5.12
N ASN A 95 2.80 5.69 6.06
CA ASN A 95 3.83 4.67 5.80
C ASN A 95 3.28 3.38 5.19
N PHE A 96 2.08 2.98 5.54
CA PHE A 96 1.49 1.74 5.03
C PHE A 96 1.25 1.76 3.50
N PHE A 97 1.05 2.92 2.89
CA PHE A 97 0.88 3.04 1.45
C PHE A 97 2.13 2.62 0.67
N TYR A 98 3.30 2.84 1.23
CA TYR A 98 4.54 2.45 0.57
C TYR A 98 4.67 0.93 0.44
N SER A 99 4.16 0.18 1.40
CA SER A 99 4.08 -1.29 1.27
C SER A 99 3.07 -1.72 0.19
N LEU A 100 1.98 -0.98 0.02
CA LEU A 100 1.04 -1.25 -1.06
C LEU A 100 1.65 -0.98 -2.44
N ILE A 101 2.54 0.01 -2.54
CA ILE A 101 3.26 0.33 -3.78
C ILE A 101 4.31 -0.74 -4.11
N PHE A 102 5.12 -1.15 -3.13
CA PHE A 102 6.32 -1.97 -3.36
C PHE A 102 6.20 -3.43 -2.89
N GLY A 103 5.23 -3.74 -2.11
CA GLY A 103 5.06 -5.06 -1.49
C GLY A 103 4.02 -5.93 -2.09
#